data_f800058e5004725fb7428e1226c84028
#
_entry.id   f800058e5004725fb7428e1226c84028
#
_cell.length_a   1.000
_cell.length_b   1.000
_cell.length_c   1.000
_cell.angle_alpha   90.00
_cell.angle_beta   90.00
_cell.angle_gamma   90.00
#
_symmetry.space_group_name_H-M   'P 1'
#
loop_
_entity.id
_entity.type
_entity.pdbx_description
1 polymer ?
#
loop_
_entity_poly.entity_id
_entity_poly.type
_entity_poly.pdbx_seq_one_letter_code
_entity_poly.pdbx_strand_id
1 'polypeptide(L)'
;NVAGFILTLIVGMSWAIDQYRPLHYPVTQGFVILFAVMYSAASPLTALLRAPGWKGWGEGILVFGTPLAGSFLQAALLGDDRYRLAWSALAAALYYLALWLPLYRRPEPEMRLLERSHLGISIAFLTLAVPLAFGAQVTSALWAVEGIAVLWFGVRQQRRLAQVFGSAMQVAAGVHFVDGLAALGHAPPVFNDVCLGGMLLAAAGFVGAGLLRRLPQPVLPAALLLAWSLLWWFGTAWGEIERFAPSSMHLPLILLFAALSFVALEFYGAAKVWLAPRRASMLLLPLMICVALLSWLRDGHALAGYLVIVLPSALALHYWIMARHELVAETGPAWLGSLQHVLTWWLLVAIAGAEMAWIGQRLAPGVSLWPVLA
;
A
#
# COMPACT_ATOMS: atom_id res chain seq x y z
N ASN A 1 -9.36 42.62 -0.52
CA ASN A 1 -8.57 41.63 -1.30
C ASN A 1 -9.40 40.38 -1.67
N VAL A 2 -10.25 39.84 -0.74
CA VAL A 2 -11.10 38.68 -1.03
C VAL A 2 -12.12 38.92 -2.12
N ALA A 3 -12.80 40.06 -2.08
CA ALA A 3 -13.76 40.45 -3.12
C ALA A 3 -13.10 40.54 -4.51
N GLY A 4 -11.89 41.12 -4.58
CA GLY A 4 -11.11 41.12 -5.81
C GLY A 4 -10.73 39.73 -6.31
N PHE A 5 -10.34 38.82 -5.41
CA PHE A 5 -10.04 37.42 -5.74
C PHE A 5 -11.26 36.71 -6.33
N ILE A 6 -12.42 36.81 -5.66
CA ILE A 6 -13.67 36.18 -6.12
C ILE A 6 -14.09 36.77 -7.47
N LEU A 7 -14.04 38.11 -7.64
CA LEU A 7 -14.40 38.74 -8.88
C LEU A 7 -13.47 38.30 -10.03
N THR A 8 -12.16 38.24 -9.79
CA THR A 8 -11.18 37.76 -10.78
C THR A 8 -11.48 36.32 -11.22
N LEU A 9 -11.84 35.43 -10.27
CA LEU A 9 -12.22 34.06 -10.59
C LEU A 9 -13.50 34.02 -11.45
N ILE A 10 -14.54 34.74 -11.05
CA ILE A 10 -15.82 34.78 -11.79
C ILE A 10 -15.60 35.28 -13.21
N VAL A 11 -14.94 36.43 -13.38
CA VAL A 11 -14.70 37.03 -14.70
C VAL A 11 -13.80 36.11 -15.55
N GLY A 12 -12.71 35.59 -14.97
CA GLY A 12 -11.79 34.69 -15.67
C GLY A 12 -12.45 33.38 -16.11
N MET A 13 -13.26 32.77 -15.26
CA MET A 13 -14.00 31.53 -15.59
C MET A 13 -15.09 31.79 -16.63
N SER A 14 -15.84 32.89 -16.51
CA SER A 14 -16.86 33.27 -17.51
C SER A 14 -16.21 33.47 -18.89
N TRP A 15 -15.10 34.21 -18.94
CA TRP A 15 -14.37 34.38 -20.19
C TRP A 15 -13.85 33.03 -20.74
N ALA A 16 -13.32 32.15 -19.87
CA ALA A 16 -12.79 30.88 -20.31
C ALA A 16 -13.87 29.94 -20.89
N ILE A 17 -15.08 29.93 -20.32
CA ILE A 17 -16.20 29.13 -20.83
C ILE A 17 -16.60 29.59 -22.25
N ASP A 18 -16.67 30.90 -22.49
CA ASP A 18 -17.21 31.43 -23.72
C ASP A 18 -16.17 31.65 -24.83
N GLN A 19 -14.94 32.01 -24.46
CA GLN A 19 -13.95 32.55 -25.42
C GLN A 19 -12.63 31.75 -25.46
N TYR A 20 -12.40 30.78 -24.54
CA TYR A 20 -11.14 30.02 -24.55
C TYR A 20 -11.01 29.18 -25.82
N ARG A 21 -9.85 29.30 -26.48
CA ARG A 21 -9.42 28.46 -27.59
C ARG A 21 -7.96 28.03 -27.32
N PRO A 22 -7.53 26.83 -27.83
CA PRO A 22 -6.15 26.35 -27.61
C PRO A 22 -5.06 27.37 -28.02
N LEU A 23 -5.34 28.23 -28.99
CA LEU A 23 -4.43 29.31 -29.38
C LEU A 23 -4.17 30.34 -28.26
N HIS A 24 -5.12 30.50 -27.36
CA HIS A 24 -5.01 31.43 -26.21
C HIS A 24 -4.23 30.84 -25.02
N TYR A 25 -3.77 29.57 -25.11
CA TYR A 25 -3.08 28.89 -24.02
C TYR A 25 -1.96 29.72 -23.36
N PRO A 26 -0.96 30.29 -24.11
CA PRO A 26 0.16 30.98 -23.46
C PRO A 26 -0.27 32.21 -22.66
N VAL A 27 -1.24 32.96 -23.17
CA VAL A 27 -1.77 34.17 -22.52
C VAL A 27 -2.58 33.77 -21.28
N THR A 28 -3.46 32.76 -21.40
CA THR A 28 -4.28 32.29 -20.28
C THR A 28 -3.40 31.71 -19.18
N GLN A 29 -2.40 30.91 -19.53
CA GLN A 29 -1.41 30.37 -18.58
C GLN A 29 -0.69 31.50 -17.83
N GLY A 30 -0.27 32.57 -18.54
CA GLY A 30 0.35 33.74 -17.94
C GLY A 30 -0.56 34.45 -16.93
N PHE A 31 -1.86 34.60 -17.23
CA PHE A 31 -2.83 35.19 -16.29
C PHE A 31 -3.08 34.27 -15.07
N VAL A 32 -3.21 32.97 -15.25
CA VAL A 32 -3.37 32.03 -14.13
C VAL A 32 -2.19 32.13 -13.17
N ILE A 33 -0.96 32.12 -13.67
CA ILE A 33 0.25 32.25 -12.86
C ILE A 33 0.29 33.64 -12.18
N LEU A 34 0.05 34.73 -12.92
CA LEU A 34 0.09 36.09 -12.38
C LEU A 34 -0.87 36.25 -11.20
N PHE A 35 -2.13 35.86 -11.37
CA PHE A 35 -3.14 35.98 -10.33
C PHE A 35 -2.89 35.03 -9.15
N ALA A 36 -2.43 33.79 -9.39
CA ALA A 36 -2.04 32.86 -8.34
C ALA A 36 -0.91 33.47 -7.49
N VAL A 37 0.14 34.01 -8.10
CA VAL A 37 1.25 34.66 -7.41
C VAL A 37 0.80 35.91 -6.65
N MET A 38 0.02 36.78 -7.29
CA MET A 38 -0.44 38.01 -6.68
C MET A 38 -1.30 37.77 -5.43
N TYR A 39 -2.28 36.88 -5.50
CA TYR A 39 -3.18 36.64 -4.39
C TYR A 39 -2.56 35.80 -3.27
N SER A 40 -1.69 34.84 -3.59
CA SER A 40 -1.00 34.03 -2.57
C SER A 40 0.10 34.84 -1.85
N ALA A 41 0.77 35.75 -2.51
CA ALA A 41 1.78 36.62 -1.90
C ALA A 41 1.16 37.77 -1.05
N ALA A 42 -0.11 38.10 -1.25
CA ALA A 42 -0.75 39.22 -0.56
C ALA A 42 -0.73 39.12 0.96
N SER A 43 -1.05 37.92 1.51
CA SER A 43 -1.07 37.69 2.96
C SER A 43 0.34 37.65 3.60
N PRO A 44 1.35 36.94 3.05
CA PRO A 44 2.73 37.01 3.56
C PRO A 44 3.34 38.41 3.46
N LEU A 45 3.15 39.11 2.34
CA LEU A 45 3.68 40.47 2.15
C LEU A 45 3.09 41.45 3.18
N THR A 46 1.77 41.41 3.38
CA THR A 46 1.14 42.28 4.39
C THR A 46 1.62 41.95 5.81
N ALA A 47 1.80 40.67 6.13
CA ALA A 47 2.31 40.27 7.43
C ALA A 47 3.77 40.71 7.65
N LEU A 48 4.60 40.71 6.60
CA LEU A 48 6.00 41.15 6.69
C LEU A 48 6.19 42.65 6.72
N LEU A 49 5.27 43.43 6.12
CA LEU A 49 5.38 44.90 5.98
C LEU A 49 4.64 45.68 7.07
N ARG A 50 3.66 45.08 7.75
CA ARG A 50 2.83 45.69 8.79
C ARG A 50 2.85 44.87 10.04
N ALA A 51 2.61 45.50 11.21
CA ALA A 51 2.43 44.74 12.46
C ALA A 51 1.31 43.69 12.31
N PRO A 52 1.54 42.45 12.74
CA PRO A 52 0.61 41.34 12.50
C PRO A 52 -0.72 41.58 13.22
N GLY A 53 -1.76 41.74 12.44
CA GLY A 53 -3.15 41.79 12.91
C GLY A 53 -3.96 40.79 12.13
N TRP A 54 -3.78 39.50 12.42
CA TRP A 54 -4.61 38.44 11.85
C TRP A 54 -6.05 38.59 12.40
N LYS A 55 -6.86 39.33 11.66
CA LYS A 55 -8.26 39.54 12.02
C LYS A 55 -9.15 39.10 10.84
N GLY A 56 -9.48 37.82 10.78
CA GLY A 56 -10.67 37.40 10.06
C GLY A 56 -10.51 36.28 9.01
N TRP A 57 -11.65 35.72 8.66
CA TRP A 57 -11.88 34.69 7.66
C TRP A 57 -11.33 35.00 6.25
N GLY A 58 -11.19 36.31 5.93
CA GLY A 58 -10.72 36.75 4.62
C GLY A 58 -9.30 36.35 4.29
N GLU A 59 -8.40 36.30 5.27
CA GLU A 59 -7.01 35.89 5.05
C GLU A 59 -6.91 34.37 4.83
N GLY A 60 -7.71 33.57 5.54
CA GLY A 60 -7.81 32.13 5.33
C GLY A 60 -8.30 31.76 3.92
N ILE A 61 -9.28 32.52 3.39
CA ILE A 61 -9.77 32.34 2.01
C ILE A 61 -8.67 32.60 0.98
N LEU A 62 -7.84 33.60 1.17
CA LEU A 62 -6.72 33.88 0.24
C LEU A 62 -5.61 32.81 0.38
N VAL A 63 -5.26 32.41 1.61
CA VAL A 63 -4.19 31.44 1.85
C VAL A 63 -4.51 30.05 1.28
N PHE A 64 -5.75 29.56 1.45
CA PHE A 64 -6.15 28.23 1.01
C PHE A 64 -6.95 28.25 -0.31
N GLY A 65 -7.74 29.27 -0.56
CA GLY A 65 -8.54 29.39 -1.78
C GLY A 65 -7.70 29.63 -3.03
N THR A 66 -6.62 30.41 -2.93
CA THR A 66 -5.74 30.68 -4.08
C THR A 66 -5.05 29.41 -4.61
N PRO A 67 -4.39 28.57 -3.77
CA PRO A 67 -3.79 27.32 -4.27
C PRO A 67 -4.83 26.34 -4.80
N LEU A 68 -6.00 26.22 -4.19
CA LEU A 68 -7.08 25.37 -4.68
C LEU A 68 -7.61 25.83 -6.04
N ALA A 69 -7.95 27.12 -6.17
CA ALA A 69 -8.43 27.70 -7.43
C ALA A 69 -7.37 27.62 -8.53
N GLY A 70 -6.12 27.95 -8.20
CA GLY A 70 -4.99 27.87 -9.13
C GLY A 70 -4.76 26.44 -9.62
N SER A 71 -4.82 25.45 -8.73
CA SER A 71 -4.69 24.01 -9.09
C SER A 71 -5.82 23.55 -10.00
N PHE A 72 -7.04 23.94 -9.70
CA PHE A 72 -8.20 23.59 -10.52
C PHE A 72 -8.12 24.19 -11.93
N LEU A 73 -7.81 25.49 -12.01
CA LEU A 73 -7.63 26.18 -13.30
C LEU A 73 -6.47 25.59 -14.10
N GLN A 74 -5.37 25.27 -13.44
CA GLN A 74 -4.21 24.64 -14.07
C GLN A 74 -4.53 23.25 -14.61
N ALA A 75 -5.27 22.43 -13.84
CA ALA A 75 -5.72 21.13 -14.29
C ALA A 75 -6.67 21.23 -15.49
N ALA A 76 -7.63 22.18 -15.44
CA ALA A 76 -8.54 22.42 -16.55
C ALA A 76 -7.81 22.90 -17.81
N LEU A 77 -6.75 23.70 -17.66
CA LEU A 77 -5.99 24.27 -18.79
C LEU A 77 -5.05 23.23 -19.44
N LEU A 78 -4.47 22.33 -18.66
CA LEU A 78 -3.53 21.32 -19.12
C LEU A 78 -4.20 19.99 -19.51
N GLY A 79 -5.44 19.75 -19.08
CA GLY A 79 -6.17 18.51 -19.36
C GLY A 79 -5.41 17.28 -18.89
N ASP A 80 -5.23 16.30 -19.79
CA ASP A 80 -4.62 15.00 -19.48
C ASP A 80 -3.07 14.99 -19.44
N ASP A 81 -2.42 16.17 -19.63
CA ASP A 81 -0.96 16.26 -19.62
C ASP A 81 -0.40 16.20 -18.19
N ARG A 82 -0.26 14.97 -17.67
CA ARG A 82 0.21 14.68 -16.31
C ARG A 82 1.60 15.24 -16.03
N TYR A 83 2.51 15.21 -17.01
CA TYR A 83 3.87 15.73 -16.83
C TYR A 83 3.89 17.24 -16.61
N ARG A 84 3.13 18.00 -17.38
CA ARG A 84 3.02 19.46 -17.19
C ARG A 84 2.32 19.79 -15.88
N LEU A 85 1.32 18.99 -15.48
CA LEU A 85 0.68 19.13 -14.15
C LEU A 85 1.67 18.84 -13.02
N ALA A 86 2.51 17.80 -13.13
CA ALA A 86 3.54 17.49 -12.16
C ALA A 86 4.55 18.62 -12.00
N TRP A 87 5.05 19.17 -13.10
CA TRP A 87 5.94 20.32 -13.07
C TRP A 87 5.28 21.57 -12.47
N SER A 88 4.00 21.78 -12.76
CA SER A 88 3.22 22.88 -12.19
C SER A 88 3.07 22.72 -10.66
N ALA A 89 2.79 21.50 -10.19
CA ALA A 89 2.71 21.21 -8.77
C ALA A 89 4.08 21.38 -8.07
N LEU A 90 5.17 20.92 -8.69
CA LEU A 90 6.52 21.11 -8.16
C LEU A 90 6.89 22.61 -8.09
N ALA A 91 6.58 23.37 -9.13
CA ALA A 91 6.80 24.81 -9.15
C ALA A 91 6.00 25.53 -8.05
N ALA A 92 4.74 25.13 -7.83
CA ALA A 92 3.92 25.63 -6.74
C ALA A 92 4.52 25.27 -5.37
N ALA A 93 4.98 24.01 -5.18
CA ALA A 93 5.64 23.59 -3.95
C ALA A 93 6.86 24.48 -3.62
N LEU A 94 7.74 24.69 -4.59
CA LEU A 94 8.93 25.54 -4.43
C LEU A 94 8.56 27.00 -4.18
N TYR A 95 7.52 27.51 -4.84
CA TYR A 95 7.01 28.86 -4.64
C TYR A 95 6.48 29.05 -3.21
N TYR A 96 5.63 28.14 -2.70
CA TYR A 96 5.11 28.23 -1.32
C TYR A 96 6.22 28.01 -0.28
N LEU A 97 7.24 27.22 -0.58
CA LEU A 97 8.45 27.10 0.24
C LEU A 97 9.23 28.42 0.29
N ALA A 98 9.32 29.12 -0.84
CA ALA A 98 9.96 30.43 -0.90
C ALA A 98 9.18 31.49 -0.09
N LEU A 99 7.85 31.45 -0.07
CA LEU A 99 7.01 32.31 0.77
C LEU A 99 7.13 31.95 2.26
N TRP A 100 7.29 30.67 2.59
CA TRP A 100 7.48 30.20 3.97
C TRP A 100 8.79 30.69 4.58
N LEU A 101 9.89 30.70 3.83
CA LEU A 101 11.24 30.98 4.34
C LEU A 101 11.37 32.31 5.08
N PRO A 102 10.89 33.48 4.57
CA PRO A 102 10.93 34.75 5.30
C PRO A 102 10.02 34.77 6.54
N LEU A 103 8.89 34.03 6.51
CA LEU A 103 8.00 33.89 7.69
C LEU A 103 8.68 33.08 8.79
N TYR A 104 9.37 32.02 8.45
CA TYR A 104 10.13 31.18 9.39
C TYR A 104 11.26 31.95 10.08
N ARG A 105 11.91 32.88 9.37
CA ARG A 105 12.99 33.72 9.92
C ARG A 105 12.51 34.81 10.89
N ARG A 106 11.20 35.04 10.98
CA ARG A 106 10.58 35.98 11.92
C ARG A 106 9.67 35.23 12.89
N PRO A 107 10.17 34.73 14.04
CA PRO A 107 9.42 33.83 14.94
C PRO A 107 8.43 34.59 15.82
N GLU A 108 7.52 35.36 15.25
CA GLU A 108 6.45 36.03 15.96
C GLU A 108 5.29 35.06 16.22
N PRO A 109 4.74 34.98 17.45
CA PRO A 109 3.67 34.04 17.79
C PRO A 109 2.44 34.16 16.89
N GLU A 110 2.14 35.38 16.43
CA GLU A 110 0.98 35.71 15.60
C GLU A 110 1.15 35.23 14.15
N MET A 111 2.40 35.05 13.67
CA MET A 111 2.70 34.56 12.31
C MET A 111 2.78 33.04 12.20
N ARG A 112 2.80 32.32 13.33
CA ARG A 112 2.98 30.85 13.33
C ARG A 112 1.93 30.10 12.52
N LEU A 113 0.68 30.56 12.51
CA LEU A 113 -0.37 29.92 11.72
C LEU A 113 -0.13 30.12 10.24
N LEU A 114 0.21 31.32 9.81
CA LEU A 114 0.53 31.65 8.42
C LEU A 114 1.77 30.90 7.93
N GLU A 115 2.82 30.86 8.73
CA GLU A 115 4.03 30.09 8.48
C GLU A 115 3.72 28.61 8.26
N ARG A 116 3.01 27.97 9.21
CA ARG A 116 2.65 26.55 9.12
C ARG A 116 1.73 26.25 7.93
N SER A 117 0.83 27.18 7.58
CA SER A 117 -0.05 27.02 6.44
C SER A 117 0.74 27.01 5.12
N HIS A 118 1.71 27.90 4.93
CA HIS A 118 2.54 27.92 3.73
C HIS A 118 3.44 26.69 3.60
N LEU A 119 4.01 26.24 4.72
CA LEU A 119 4.76 24.97 4.74
C LEU A 119 3.85 23.79 4.42
N GLY A 120 2.66 23.72 5.01
CA GLY A 120 1.67 22.66 4.74
C GLY A 120 1.24 22.63 3.28
N ILE A 121 0.99 23.79 2.66
CA ILE A 121 0.64 23.91 1.23
C ILE A 121 1.81 23.47 0.34
N SER A 122 3.05 23.87 0.70
CA SER A 122 4.26 23.43 -0.03
C SER A 122 4.40 21.92 -0.01
N ILE A 123 4.26 21.30 1.17
CA ILE A 123 4.31 19.83 1.32
C ILE A 123 3.19 19.16 0.51
N ALA A 124 1.95 19.70 0.57
CA ALA A 124 0.82 19.15 -0.17
C ALA A 124 1.07 19.16 -1.69
N PHE A 125 1.62 20.25 -2.24
CA PHE A 125 1.98 20.32 -3.67
C PHE A 125 3.14 19.39 -4.03
N LEU A 126 4.12 19.25 -3.16
CA LEU A 126 5.24 18.32 -3.37
C LEU A 126 4.73 16.87 -3.40
N THR A 127 3.85 16.50 -2.45
CA THR A 127 3.21 15.18 -2.42
C THR A 127 2.33 14.93 -3.65
N LEU A 128 1.63 15.97 -4.13
CA LEU A 128 0.80 15.90 -5.35
C LEU A 128 1.63 15.76 -6.63
N ALA A 129 2.81 16.38 -6.69
CA ALA A 129 3.69 16.31 -7.86
C ALA A 129 4.13 14.86 -8.17
N VAL A 130 4.29 14.03 -7.14
CA VAL A 130 4.74 12.64 -7.28
C VAL A 130 3.76 11.78 -8.10
N PRO A 131 2.46 11.63 -7.74
CA PRO A 131 1.50 10.84 -8.51
C PRO A 131 1.24 11.39 -9.91
N LEU A 132 1.44 12.67 -10.12
CA LEU A 132 1.32 13.29 -11.45
C LEU A 132 2.53 12.99 -12.34
N ALA A 133 3.75 12.90 -11.76
CA ALA A 133 4.98 12.63 -12.50
C ALA A 133 5.20 11.15 -12.78
N PHE A 134 4.78 10.27 -11.88
CA PHE A 134 5.08 8.85 -11.90
C PHE A 134 3.82 8.01 -12.08
N GLY A 135 4.01 6.78 -12.59
CA GLY A 135 2.93 5.81 -12.68
C GLY A 135 2.40 5.36 -11.31
N ALA A 136 1.26 4.70 -11.32
CA ALA A 136 0.58 4.26 -10.10
C ALA A 136 1.46 3.39 -9.18
N GLN A 137 2.32 2.56 -9.75
CA GLN A 137 3.19 1.64 -9.01
C GLN A 137 4.24 2.39 -8.17
N VAL A 138 4.95 3.36 -8.78
CA VAL A 138 5.95 4.18 -8.09
C VAL A 138 5.30 5.10 -7.05
N THR A 139 4.16 5.68 -7.40
CA THR A 139 3.38 6.52 -6.47
C THR A 139 2.95 5.74 -5.24
N SER A 140 2.42 4.53 -5.43
CA SER A 140 1.99 3.66 -4.34
C SER A 140 3.15 3.26 -3.43
N ALA A 141 4.31 2.93 -4.02
CA ALA A 141 5.51 2.61 -3.26
C ALA A 141 5.98 3.79 -2.40
N LEU A 142 5.97 5.01 -2.96
CA LEU A 142 6.32 6.23 -2.23
C LEU A 142 5.33 6.52 -1.09
N TRP A 143 4.03 6.43 -1.34
CA TRP A 143 3.01 6.59 -0.28
C TRP A 143 3.15 5.56 0.83
N ALA A 144 3.53 4.32 0.50
CA ALA A 144 3.80 3.30 1.50
C ALA A 144 5.00 3.68 2.38
N VAL A 145 6.08 4.18 1.80
CA VAL A 145 7.27 4.62 2.55
C VAL A 145 6.97 5.86 3.39
N GLU A 146 6.27 6.86 2.83
CA GLU A 146 5.82 8.06 3.57
C GLU A 146 4.90 7.67 4.74
N GLY A 147 3.95 6.76 4.51
CA GLY A 147 3.05 6.24 5.53
C GLY A 147 3.79 5.60 6.71
N ILE A 148 4.88 4.87 6.43
CA ILE A 148 5.75 4.30 7.48
C ILE A 148 6.48 5.41 8.25
N ALA A 149 6.99 6.43 7.58
CA ALA A 149 7.67 7.54 8.24
C ALA A 149 6.71 8.29 9.18
N VAL A 150 5.48 8.58 8.72
CA VAL A 150 4.44 9.21 9.54
C VAL A 150 4.02 8.30 10.71
N LEU A 151 3.85 7.01 10.47
CA LEU A 151 3.52 6.04 11.51
C LEU A 151 4.63 5.94 12.56
N TRP A 152 5.88 5.85 12.14
CA TRP A 152 7.04 5.85 13.04
C TRP A 152 7.08 7.10 13.93
N PHE A 153 6.89 8.28 13.34
CA PHE A 153 6.80 9.53 14.07
C PHE A 153 5.62 9.51 15.06
N GLY A 154 4.44 9.05 14.62
CA GLY A 154 3.26 8.93 15.45
C GLY A 154 3.44 7.97 16.64
N VAL A 155 4.13 6.85 16.44
CA VAL A 155 4.47 5.88 17.50
C VAL A 155 5.47 6.49 18.47
N ARG A 156 6.54 7.13 17.95
CA ARG A 156 7.58 7.74 18.80
C ARG A 156 7.07 8.90 19.64
N GLN A 157 6.15 9.69 19.12
CA GLN A 157 5.57 10.84 19.83
C GLN A 157 4.22 10.56 20.50
N GLN A 158 3.75 9.32 20.49
CA GLN A 158 2.46 8.92 21.06
C GLN A 158 1.27 9.72 20.47
N ARG A 159 1.35 10.12 19.19
CA ARG A 159 0.34 10.91 18.49
C ARG A 159 -0.62 9.99 17.71
N ARG A 160 -1.80 9.72 18.28
CA ARG A 160 -2.81 8.82 17.68
C ARG A 160 -3.21 9.20 16.25
N LEU A 161 -3.40 10.50 15.97
CA LEU A 161 -3.74 10.97 14.62
C LEU A 161 -2.68 10.60 13.58
N ALA A 162 -1.40 10.77 13.91
CA ALA A 162 -0.31 10.40 13.01
C ALA A 162 -0.23 8.86 12.82
N GLN A 163 -0.53 8.08 13.88
CA GLN A 163 -0.59 6.62 13.78
C GLN A 163 -1.70 6.16 12.84
N VAL A 164 -2.91 6.72 13.00
CA VAL A 164 -4.06 6.41 12.13
C VAL A 164 -3.79 6.86 10.69
N PHE A 165 -3.28 8.08 10.50
CA PHE A 165 -3.00 8.63 9.19
C PHE A 165 -1.92 7.81 8.45
N GLY A 166 -0.80 7.48 9.11
CA GLY A 166 0.25 6.65 8.52
C GLY A 166 -0.24 5.25 8.16
N SER A 167 -1.13 4.65 8.98
CA SER A 167 -1.77 3.36 8.67
C SER A 167 -2.76 3.48 7.50
N ALA A 168 -3.53 4.57 7.43
CA ALA A 168 -4.45 4.82 6.32
C ALA A 168 -3.70 5.03 4.99
N MET A 169 -2.54 5.68 5.02
CA MET A 169 -1.68 5.82 3.84
C MET A 169 -1.22 4.45 3.29
N GLN A 170 -0.99 3.44 4.15
CA GLN A 170 -0.68 2.08 3.69
C GLN A 170 -1.83 1.48 2.88
N VAL A 171 -3.06 1.67 3.35
CA VAL A 171 -4.25 1.17 2.65
C VAL A 171 -4.45 1.94 1.34
N ALA A 172 -4.35 3.27 1.37
CA ALA A 172 -4.47 4.12 0.17
C ALA A 172 -3.40 3.77 -0.88
N ALA A 173 -2.15 3.54 -0.45
CA ALA A 173 -1.07 3.10 -1.32
C ALA A 173 -1.41 1.78 -2.02
N GLY A 174 -1.93 0.80 -1.29
CA GLY A 174 -2.31 -0.48 -1.87
C GLY A 174 -3.50 -0.38 -2.82
N VAL A 175 -4.54 0.39 -2.48
CA VAL A 175 -5.69 0.62 -3.37
C VAL A 175 -5.23 1.27 -4.68
N HIS A 176 -4.42 2.32 -4.59
CA HIS A 176 -3.89 3.00 -5.79
C HIS A 176 -2.98 2.10 -6.63
N PHE A 177 -2.25 1.18 -5.97
CA PHE A 177 -1.42 0.20 -6.67
C PHE A 177 -2.25 -0.74 -7.56
N VAL A 178 -3.41 -1.19 -7.08
CA VAL A 178 -4.32 -2.08 -7.85
C VAL A 178 -4.79 -1.40 -9.13
N ASP A 179 -5.10 -0.10 -9.09
CA ASP A 179 -5.53 0.65 -10.28
C ASP A 179 -4.47 0.66 -11.39
N GLY A 180 -3.18 0.57 -11.02
CA GLY A 180 -2.07 0.52 -11.95
C GLY A 180 -1.78 -0.85 -12.56
N LEU A 181 -2.36 -1.95 -12.04
CA LEU A 181 -2.08 -3.30 -12.54
C LEU A 181 -2.57 -3.55 -13.98
N ALA A 182 -3.55 -2.79 -14.44
CA ALA A 182 -4.10 -2.92 -15.80
C ALA A 182 -3.13 -2.49 -16.92
N ALA A 183 -2.09 -1.71 -16.60
CA ALA A 183 -1.16 -1.10 -17.57
C ALA A 183 0.15 -1.90 -17.77
N LEU A 184 0.13 -3.22 -17.57
CA LEU A 184 1.34 -4.04 -17.53
C LEU A 184 1.91 -4.31 -18.92
N GLY A 185 3.10 -3.77 -19.19
CA GLY A 185 3.91 -4.07 -20.37
C GLY A 185 4.74 -5.36 -20.26
N HIS A 186 5.57 -5.62 -21.28
CA HIS A 186 6.54 -6.73 -21.28
C HIS A 186 7.73 -6.37 -20.40
N ALA A 187 7.76 -6.90 -19.18
CA ALA A 187 8.82 -6.69 -18.21
C ALA A 187 9.41 -8.03 -17.76
N PRO A 188 10.68 -8.11 -17.35
CA PRO A 188 11.30 -9.36 -16.90
C PRO A 188 10.69 -9.84 -15.57
N PRO A 189 10.76 -11.16 -15.29
CA PRO A 189 10.33 -11.70 -14.00
C PRO A 189 11.07 -11.05 -12.84
N VAL A 190 10.38 -10.80 -11.71
CA VAL A 190 10.90 -10.26 -10.45
C VAL A 190 11.40 -8.81 -10.54
N PHE A 191 12.11 -8.43 -11.59
CA PHE A 191 12.66 -7.08 -11.79
C PHE A 191 11.71 -6.20 -12.60
N ASN A 192 10.48 -6.09 -12.16
CA ASN A 192 9.46 -5.23 -12.75
C ASN A 192 8.79 -4.36 -11.69
N ASP A 193 8.17 -3.28 -12.13
CA ASP A 193 7.56 -2.26 -11.25
C ASP A 193 6.45 -2.84 -10.37
N VAL A 194 5.76 -3.86 -10.84
CA VAL A 194 4.67 -4.52 -10.09
C VAL A 194 5.23 -5.38 -8.97
N CYS A 195 6.22 -6.21 -9.26
CA CYS A 195 6.85 -7.03 -8.25
C CYS A 195 7.54 -6.17 -7.19
N LEU A 196 8.35 -5.20 -7.61
CA LEU A 196 9.07 -4.31 -6.70
C LEU A 196 8.11 -3.45 -5.86
N GLY A 197 7.07 -2.89 -6.48
CA GLY A 197 6.07 -2.09 -5.79
C GLY A 197 5.26 -2.90 -4.78
N GLY A 198 4.81 -4.10 -5.15
CA GLY A 198 4.10 -5.01 -4.26
C GLY A 198 4.96 -5.50 -3.09
N MET A 199 6.26 -5.79 -3.34
CA MET A 199 7.22 -6.11 -2.28
C MET A 199 7.46 -4.94 -1.32
N LEU A 200 7.53 -3.69 -1.84
CA LEU A 200 7.64 -2.50 -1.01
C LEU A 200 6.40 -2.28 -0.14
N LEU A 201 5.19 -2.48 -0.69
CA LEU A 201 3.94 -2.44 0.07
C LEU A 201 3.93 -3.50 1.18
N ALA A 202 4.35 -4.72 0.88
CA ALA A 202 4.46 -5.79 1.85
C ALA A 202 5.47 -5.46 2.96
N ALA A 203 6.67 -5.01 2.59
CA ALA A 203 7.71 -4.63 3.54
C ALA A 203 7.27 -3.45 4.43
N ALA A 204 6.66 -2.43 3.83
CA ALA A 204 6.11 -1.28 4.56
C ALA A 204 5.04 -1.71 5.57
N GLY A 205 4.08 -2.54 5.17
CA GLY A 205 3.07 -3.10 6.07
C GLY A 205 3.70 -3.90 7.23
N PHE A 206 4.71 -4.72 6.94
CA PHE A 206 5.42 -5.52 7.96
C PHE A 206 6.16 -4.64 8.98
N VAL A 207 6.88 -3.64 8.51
CA VAL A 207 7.56 -2.66 9.37
C VAL A 207 6.54 -1.89 10.22
N GLY A 208 5.43 -1.45 9.61
CA GLY A 208 4.35 -0.76 10.30
C GLY A 208 3.70 -1.59 11.39
N ALA A 209 3.43 -2.88 11.14
CA ALA A 209 2.95 -3.81 12.16
C ALA A 209 3.95 -3.95 13.31
N GLY A 210 5.25 -4.02 12.98
CA GLY A 210 6.35 -4.05 13.95
C GLY A 210 6.49 -2.78 14.80
N LEU A 211 6.14 -1.61 14.25
CA LEU A 211 6.08 -0.36 14.99
C LEU A 211 4.88 -0.31 15.92
N LEU A 212 3.70 -0.64 15.43
CA LEU A 212 2.45 -0.62 16.22
C LEU A 212 2.51 -1.55 17.43
N ARG A 213 3.11 -2.74 17.32
CA ARG A 213 3.21 -3.70 18.42
C ARG A 213 3.92 -3.16 19.66
N ARG A 214 4.67 -2.05 19.54
CA ARG A 214 5.39 -1.39 20.65
C ARG A 214 4.48 -0.50 21.50
N LEU A 215 3.24 -0.29 21.07
CA LEU A 215 2.27 0.50 21.83
C LEU A 215 1.60 -0.35 22.92
N PRO A 216 1.08 0.26 24.01
CA PRO A 216 0.52 -0.48 25.15
C PRO A 216 -0.71 -1.34 24.83
N GLN A 217 -1.49 -1.01 23.80
CA GLN A 217 -2.71 -1.77 23.40
C GLN A 217 -2.91 -1.87 21.88
N PRO A 218 -1.97 -2.42 21.10
CA PRO A 218 -2.04 -2.37 19.64
C PRO A 218 -2.33 -3.72 18.96
N VAL A 219 -2.86 -4.71 19.69
CA VAL A 219 -2.96 -6.09 19.17
C VAL A 219 -3.70 -6.12 17.83
N LEU A 220 -4.88 -5.50 17.75
CA LEU A 220 -5.69 -5.52 16.52
C LEU A 220 -5.08 -4.69 15.37
N PRO A 221 -4.70 -3.42 15.56
CA PRO A 221 -4.08 -2.65 14.47
C PRO A 221 -2.78 -3.26 13.95
N ALA A 222 -1.93 -3.80 14.84
CA ALA A 222 -0.70 -4.47 14.42
C ALA A 222 -0.97 -5.76 13.65
N ALA A 223 -1.98 -6.54 14.06
CA ALA A 223 -2.39 -7.75 13.37
C ALA A 223 -2.99 -7.46 11.99
N LEU A 224 -3.83 -6.42 11.88
CA LEU A 224 -4.41 -5.99 10.60
C LEU A 224 -3.33 -5.54 9.61
N LEU A 225 -2.35 -4.77 10.08
CA LEU A 225 -1.27 -4.31 9.22
C LEU A 225 -0.30 -5.46 8.83
N LEU A 226 -0.12 -6.45 9.70
CA LEU A 226 0.59 -7.68 9.36
C LEU A 226 -0.18 -8.50 8.31
N ALA A 227 -1.49 -8.67 8.47
CA ALA A 227 -2.34 -9.33 7.47
C ALA A 227 -2.30 -8.62 6.12
N TRP A 228 -2.35 -7.27 6.11
CA TRP A 228 -2.16 -6.44 4.94
C TRP A 228 -0.81 -6.69 4.26
N SER A 229 0.27 -6.74 5.03
CA SER A 229 1.61 -7.07 4.54
C SER A 229 1.66 -8.44 3.88
N LEU A 230 1.09 -9.47 4.52
CA LEU A 230 1.05 -10.82 3.98
C LEU A 230 0.20 -10.92 2.70
N LEU A 231 -0.92 -10.17 2.64
CA LEU A 231 -1.74 -10.08 1.43
C LEU A 231 -0.91 -9.59 0.24
N TRP A 232 -0.13 -8.51 0.42
CA TRP A 232 0.74 -8.00 -0.64
C TRP A 232 1.90 -8.94 -0.95
N TRP A 233 2.50 -9.57 0.06
CA TRP A 233 3.60 -10.52 -0.13
C TRP A 233 3.19 -11.71 -0.98
N PHE A 234 2.10 -12.38 -0.60
CA PHE A 234 1.60 -13.55 -1.33
C PHE A 234 0.88 -13.19 -2.62
N GLY A 235 0.16 -12.07 -2.65
CA GLY A 235 -0.49 -11.57 -3.86
C GLY A 235 0.52 -11.21 -4.96
N THR A 236 1.63 -10.56 -4.61
CA THR A 236 2.72 -10.25 -5.54
C THR A 236 3.37 -11.52 -6.06
N ALA A 237 3.68 -12.49 -5.17
CA ALA A 237 4.25 -13.76 -5.57
C ALA A 237 3.31 -14.55 -6.50
N TRP A 238 2.01 -14.57 -6.20
CA TRP A 238 1.01 -15.20 -7.06
C TRP A 238 0.96 -14.56 -8.45
N GLY A 239 0.89 -13.22 -8.52
CA GLY A 239 0.88 -12.49 -9.79
C GLY A 239 2.13 -12.73 -10.64
N GLU A 240 3.32 -12.84 -10.03
CA GLU A 240 4.55 -13.18 -10.74
C GLU A 240 4.54 -14.63 -11.24
N ILE A 241 4.10 -15.57 -10.40
CA ILE A 241 4.00 -17.00 -10.77
C ILE A 241 3.00 -17.17 -11.92
N GLU A 242 1.82 -16.56 -11.83
CA GLU A 242 0.78 -16.66 -12.85
C GLU A 242 1.23 -16.08 -14.20
N ARG A 243 2.02 -15.02 -14.16
CA ARG A 243 2.49 -14.33 -15.38
C ARG A 243 3.65 -15.04 -16.06
N PHE A 244 4.60 -15.58 -15.32
CA PHE A 244 5.88 -16.02 -15.86
C PHE A 244 6.10 -17.54 -15.79
N ALA A 245 5.35 -18.27 -14.96
CA ALA A 245 5.50 -19.71 -14.86
C ALA A 245 4.45 -20.47 -15.69
N PRO A 246 4.79 -21.68 -16.17
CA PRO A 246 3.79 -22.56 -16.78
C PRO A 246 2.67 -22.92 -15.80
N SER A 247 1.45 -23.07 -16.28
CA SER A 247 0.27 -23.36 -15.45
C SER A 247 0.40 -24.63 -14.59
N SER A 248 1.18 -25.60 -15.04
CA SER A 248 1.50 -26.83 -14.27
C SER A 248 2.38 -26.55 -13.05
N MET A 249 3.08 -25.42 -12.99
CA MET A 249 3.97 -25.04 -11.92
C MET A 249 3.35 -24.05 -10.92
N HIS A 250 2.16 -23.48 -11.20
CA HIS A 250 1.56 -22.46 -10.33
C HIS A 250 1.38 -22.96 -8.89
N LEU A 251 0.70 -24.10 -8.70
CA LEU A 251 0.44 -24.65 -7.37
C LEU A 251 1.72 -25.09 -6.64
N PRO A 252 2.67 -25.82 -7.27
CA PRO A 252 3.94 -26.14 -6.65
C PRO A 252 4.75 -24.92 -6.21
N LEU A 253 4.87 -23.90 -7.07
CA LEU A 253 5.67 -22.71 -6.78
C LEU A 253 5.09 -21.85 -5.67
N ILE A 254 3.76 -21.64 -5.67
CA ILE A 254 3.14 -20.85 -4.59
C ILE A 254 3.23 -21.59 -3.25
N LEU A 255 3.09 -22.90 -3.23
CA LEU A 255 3.24 -23.69 -2.00
C LEU A 255 4.68 -23.66 -1.49
N LEU A 256 5.66 -23.81 -2.37
CA LEU A 256 7.08 -23.72 -2.00
C LEU A 256 7.42 -22.34 -1.46
N PHE A 257 7.02 -21.28 -2.15
CA PHE A 257 7.21 -19.90 -1.73
C PHE A 257 6.57 -19.63 -0.35
N ALA A 258 5.35 -20.11 -0.15
CA ALA A 258 4.64 -19.95 1.10
C ALA A 258 5.31 -20.73 2.24
N ALA A 259 5.71 -21.97 2.01
CA ALA A 259 6.39 -22.79 3.02
C ALA A 259 7.68 -22.10 3.50
N LEU A 260 8.50 -21.61 2.58
CA LEU A 260 9.73 -20.87 2.92
C LEU A 260 9.43 -19.56 3.65
N SER A 261 8.41 -18.81 3.21
CA SER A 261 7.99 -17.57 3.85
C SER A 261 7.48 -17.79 5.28
N PHE A 262 6.69 -18.82 5.51
CA PHE A 262 6.18 -19.16 6.85
C PHE A 262 7.27 -19.66 7.78
N VAL A 263 8.26 -20.39 7.27
CA VAL A 263 9.47 -20.74 8.03
C VAL A 263 10.25 -19.50 8.43
N ALA A 264 10.44 -18.54 7.51
CA ALA A 264 11.10 -17.26 7.80
C ALA A 264 10.33 -16.45 8.85
N LEU A 265 9.00 -16.41 8.77
CA LEU A 265 8.14 -15.74 9.76
C LEU A 265 8.24 -16.40 11.15
N GLU A 266 8.33 -17.73 11.23
CA GLU A 266 8.55 -18.44 12.49
C GLU A 266 9.90 -18.08 13.09
N PHE A 267 10.98 -18.13 12.31
CA PHE A 267 12.31 -17.73 12.79
C PHE A 267 12.35 -16.26 13.24
N TYR A 268 11.81 -15.37 12.43
CA TYR A 268 11.77 -13.94 12.78
C TYR A 268 10.95 -13.68 14.03
N GLY A 269 9.76 -14.29 14.11
CA GLY A 269 8.86 -14.15 15.26
C GLY A 269 9.48 -14.69 16.53
N ALA A 270 10.18 -15.83 16.47
CA ALA A 270 10.92 -16.37 17.60
C ALA A 270 12.08 -15.46 18.03
N ALA A 271 12.91 -14.99 17.06
CA ALA A 271 14.05 -14.13 17.35
C ALA A 271 13.66 -12.76 17.93
N LYS A 272 12.49 -12.24 17.55
CA LYS A 272 11.98 -10.93 18.02
C LYS A 272 10.94 -11.04 19.13
N VAL A 273 10.67 -12.24 19.63
CA VAL A 273 9.61 -12.50 20.62
C VAL A 273 8.28 -11.87 20.16
N TRP A 274 7.90 -12.15 18.92
CA TRP A 274 6.72 -11.60 18.30
C TRP A 274 5.74 -12.70 17.89
N LEU A 275 4.65 -12.81 18.64
CA LEU A 275 3.70 -13.89 18.52
C LEU A 275 2.88 -13.87 17.21
N ALA A 276 2.58 -12.66 16.67
CA ALA A 276 1.72 -12.57 15.50
C ALA A 276 2.32 -13.21 14.22
N PRO A 277 3.59 -12.99 13.83
CA PRO A 277 4.22 -13.73 12.72
C PRO A 277 4.29 -15.24 12.97
N ARG A 278 4.56 -15.65 14.23
CA ARG A 278 4.56 -17.07 14.61
C ARG A 278 3.19 -17.69 14.41
N ARG A 279 2.11 -17.04 14.84
CA ARG A 279 0.74 -17.50 14.57
C ARG A 279 0.39 -17.51 13.09
N ALA A 280 0.87 -16.54 12.33
CA ALA A 280 0.68 -16.51 10.88
C ALA A 280 1.36 -17.69 10.18
N SER A 281 2.48 -18.21 10.69
CA SER A 281 3.14 -19.39 10.10
C SER A 281 2.26 -20.66 10.12
N MET A 282 1.29 -20.73 11.04
CA MET A 282 0.29 -21.81 11.07
C MET A 282 -0.67 -21.80 9.86
N LEU A 283 -0.74 -20.73 9.10
CA LEU A 283 -1.53 -20.64 7.87
C LEU A 283 -0.97 -21.55 6.74
N LEU A 284 0.21 -22.13 6.93
CA LEU A 284 0.75 -23.12 5.99
C LEU A 284 -0.17 -24.33 5.83
N LEU A 285 -0.80 -24.81 6.91
CA LEU A 285 -1.71 -25.95 6.85
C LEU A 285 -2.96 -25.70 5.98
N PRO A 286 -3.77 -24.65 6.22
CA PRO A 286 -4.93 -24.38 5.36
C PRO A 286 -4.51 -24.14 3.89
N LEU A 287 -3.34 -23.57 3.64
CA LEU A 287 -2.83 -23.42 2.28
C LEU A 287 -2.51 -24.78 1.65
N MET A 288 -1.87 -25.71 2.37
CA MET A 288 -1.62 -27.07 1.88
C MET A 288 -2.92 -27.79 1.57
N ILE A 289 -3.95 -27.65 2.42
CA ILE A 289 -5.27 -28.23 2.17
C ILE A 289 -5.86 -27.65 0.88
N CYS A 290 -5.83 -26.34 0.69
CA CYS A 290 -6.33 -25.69 -0.53
C CYS A 290 -5.58 -26.16 -1.78
N VAL A 291 -4.25 -26.24 -1.71
CA VAL A 291 -3.41 -26.67 -2.86
C VAL A 291 -3.68 -28.15 -3.19
N ALA A 292 -3.76 -29.03 -2.21
CA ALA A 292 -4.07 -30.44 -2.41
C ALA A 292 -5.46 -30.63 -3.04
N LEU A 293 -6.47 -29.89 -2.54
CA LEU A 293 -7.82 -29.91 -3.08
C LEU A 293 -7.89 -29.38 -4.52
N LEU A 294 -7.25 -28.25 -4.79
CA LEU A 294 -7.21 -27.67 -6.14
C LEU A 294 -6.50 -28.59 -7.14
N SER A 295 -5.39 -29.21 -6.74
CA SER A 295 -4.70 -30.20 -7.56
C SER A 295 -5.59 -31.42 -7.84
N TRP A 296 -6.26 -31.94 -6.82
CA TRP A 296 -7.19 -33.06 -6.99
C TRP A 296 -8.36 -32.71 -7.94
N LEU A 297 -8.95 -31.53 -7.78
CA LEU A 297 -10.04 -31.08 -8.65
C LEU A 297 -9.61 -30.85 -10.10
N ARG A 298 -8.38 -30.42 -10.31
CA ARG A 298 -7.86 -30.08 -11.64
C ARG A 298 -7.28 -31.30 -12.37
N ASP A 299 -6.46 -32.08 -11.67
CA ASP A 299 -5.61 -33.12 -12.25
C ASP A 299 -6.05 -34.54 -11.88
N GLY A 300 -7.09 -34.69 -11.05
CA GLY A 300 -7.64 -35.96 -10.59
C GLY A 300 -6.87 -36.62 -9.43
N HIS A 301 -5.73 -36.04 -9.01
CA HIS A 301 -4.99 -36.51 -7.82
C HIS A 301 -4.18 -35.37 -7.17
N ALA A 302 -3.94 -35.48 -5.86
CA ALA A 302 -3.39 -34.38 -5.07
C ALA A 302 -1.90 -34.16 -5.31
N LEU A 303 -1.14 -35.19 -5.66
CA LEU A 303 0.31 -35.16 -5.86
C LEU A 303 0.71 -35.00 -7.33
N ALA A 304 -0.11 -34.30 -8.12
CA ALA A 304 0.15 -34.09 -9.54
C ALA A 304 1.47 -33.34 -9.80
N GLY A 305 2.24 -33.80 -10.79
CA GLY A 305 3.46 -33.14 -11.22
C GLY A 305 4.48 -32.91 -10.11
N TYR A 306 4.96 -31.70 -9.94
CA TYR A 306 5.95 -31.35 -8.93
C TYR A 306 5.39 -31.33 -7.49
N LEU A 307 4.06 -31.41 -7.30
CA LEU A 307 3.48 -31.51 -5.95
C LEU A 307 3.87 -32.79 -5.23
N VAL A 308 4.26 -33.85 -5.95
CA VAL A 308 4.79 -35.09 -5.36
C VAL A 308 6.02 -34.83 -4.47
N ILE A 309 6.77 -33.77 -4.72
CA ILE A 309 7.94 -33.38 -3.92
C ILE A 309 7.59 -32.20 -2.99
N VAL A 310 6.91 -31.19 -3.53
CA VAL A 310 6.70 -29.92 -2.80
C VAL A 310 5.71 -30.09 -1.63
N LEU A 311 4.64 -30.87 -1.80
CA LEU A 311 3.63 -31.03 -0.74
C LEU A 311 4.19 -31.82 0.47
N PRO A 312 4.90 -32.97 0.30
CA PRO A 312 5.57 -33.63 1.43
C PRO A 312 6.64 -32.75 2.09
N SER A 313 7.38 -31.96 1.30
CA SER A 313 8.38 -31.03 1.84
C SER A 313 7.73 -29.92 2.67
N ALA A 314 6.63 -29.34 2.18
CA ALA A 314 5.85 -28.35 2.93
C ALA A 314 5.26 -28.94 4.21
N LEU A 315 4.82 -30.20 4.17
CA LEU A 315 4.31 -30.92 5.33
C LEU A 315 5.41 -31.13 6.39
N ALA A 316 6.61 -31.51 5.97
CA ALA A 316 7.75 -31.65 6.89
C ALA A 316 8.10 -30.30 7.56
N LEU A 317 8.09 -29.19 6.79
CA LEU A 317 8.27 -27.85 7.33
C LEU A 317 7.13 -27.45 8.25
N HIS A 318 5.90 -27.81 7.95
CA HIS A 318 4.75 -27.57 8.83
C HIS A 318 4.90 -28.30 10.18
N TYR A 319 5.28 -29.57 10.17
CA TYR A 319 5.56 -30.31 11.41
C TYR A 319 6.70 -29.68 12.22
N TRP A 320 7.73 -29.21 11.54
CA TRP A 320 8.81 -28.49 12.19
C TRP A 320 8.31 -27.17 12.85
N ILE A 321 7.44 -26.40 12.17
CA ILE A 321 6.79 -25.21 12.74
C ILE A 321 5.97 -25.61 13.98
N MET A 322 5.13 -26.64 13.88
CA MET A 322 4.31 -27.12 15.00
C MET A 322 5.15 -27.51 16.21
N ALA A 323 6.20 -28.31 16.02
CA ALA A 323 7.11 -28.70 17.11
C ALA A 323 7.73 -27.48 17.82
N ARG A 324 8.10 -26.44 17.06
CA ARG A 324 8.61 -25.19 17.66
C ARG A 324 7.55 -24.42 18.44
N HIS A 325 6.29 -24.48 18.02
CA HIS A 325 5.18 -23.85 18.75
C HIS A 325 4.87 -24.58 20.07
N GLU A 326 4.97 -25.90 20.11
CA GLU A 326 4.75 -26.71 21.30
C GLU A 326 5.81 -26.48 22.39
N LEU A 327 7.05 -26.19 21.99
CA LEU A 327 8.13 -25.85 22.91
C LEU A 327 7.93 -24.51 23.64
N VAL A 328 6.99 -23.67 23.17
CA VAL A 328 6.72 -22.34 23.73
C VAL A 328 5.25 -22.28 24.18
N ALA A 329 5.01 -22.48 25.47
CA ALA A 329 3.67 -22.58 26.07
C ALA A 329 2.69 -21.43 25.80
N GLU A 330 3.14 -20.29 25.24
CA GLU A 330 2.33 -19.07 25.07
C GLU A 330 1.85 -18.82 23.62
N THR A 331 2.00 -19.78 22.70
CA THR A 331 1.72 -19.51 21.28
C THR A 331 0.24 -19.43 20.92
N GLY A 332 -0.66 -19.85 21.78
CA GLY A 332 -2.12 -19.78 21.54
C GLY A 332 -2.94 -20.64 22.48
N PRO A 333 -4.27 -20.64 22.32
CA PRO A 333 -5.13 -21.53 23.09
C PRO A 333 -4.82 -23.00 22.74
N ALA A 334 -4.80 -23.87 23.74
CA ALA A 334 -4.44 -25.29 23.59
C ALA A 334 -5.26 -26.03 22.51
N TRP A 335 -6.53 -25.68 22.33
CA TRP A 335 -7.39 -26.25 21.28
C TRP A 335 -6.87 -26.01 19.87
N LEU A 336 -6.15 -24.90 19.63
CA LEU A 336 -5.64 -24.56 18.30
C LEU A 336 -4.49 -25.52 17.89
N GLY A 337 -3.61 -25.87 18.83
CA GLY A 337 -2.57 -26.89 18.60
C GLY A 337 -3.20 -28.27 18.31
N SER A 338 -4.17 -28.68 19.12
CA SER A 338 -4.89 -29.96 18.90
C SER A 338 -5.60 -29.96 17.54
N LEU A 339 -6.23 -28.87 17.15
CA LEU A 339 -6.89 -28.76 15.84
C LEU A 339 -5.88 -28.88 14.68
N GLN A 340 -4.71 -28.27 14.79
CA GLN A 340 -3.64 -28.37 13.79
C GLN A 340 -3.20 -29.83 13.61
N HIS A 341 -2.98 -30.58 14.69
CA HIS A 341 -2.63 -32.01 14.62
C HIS A 341 -3.71 -32.81 13.93
N VAL A 342 -4.97 -32.64 14.35
CA VAL A 342 -6.13 -33.38 13.77
C VAL A 342 -6.26 -33.07 12.27
N LEU A 343 -6.21 -31.78 11.86
CA LEU A 343 -6.32 -31.41 10.46
C LEU A 343 -5.12 -31.89 9.63
N THR A 344 -3.91 -31.87 10.19
CA THR A 344 -2.73 -32.42 9.50
C THR A 344 -2.85 -33.91 9.28
N TRP A 345 -3.33 -34.63 10.28
CA TRP A 345 -3.58 -36.06 10.16
C TRP A 345 -4.65 -36.36 9.09
N TRP A 346 -5.76 -35.63 9.11
CA TRP A 346 -6.81 -35.80 8.10
C TRP A 346 -6.33 -35.45 6.70
N LEU A 347 -5.48 -34.44 6.56
CA LEU A 347 -4.87 -34.12 5.27
C LEU A 347 -4.03 -35.28 4.74
N LEU A 348 -3.20 -35.88 5.59
CA LEU A 348 -2.41 -37.07 5.21
C LEU A 348 -3.28 -38.24 4.78
N VAL A 349 -4.32 -38.54 5.55
CA VAL A 349 -5.27 -39.65 5.23
C VAL A 349 -5.99 -39.38 3.92
N ALA A 350 -6.46 -38.13 3.72
CA ALA A 350 -7.16 -37.73 2.49
C ALA A 350 -6.26 -37.82 1.24
N ILE A 351 -4.99 -37.35 1.34
CA ILE A 351 -4.03 -37.46 0.24
C ILE A 351 -3.73 -38.94 -0.03
N ALA A 352 -3.41 -39.74 0.99
CA ALA A 352 -3.11 -41.16 0.81
C ALA A 352 -4.29 -41.91 0.18
N GLY A 353 -5.52 -41.65 0.65
CA GLY A 353 -6.74 -42.28 0.10
C GLY A 353 -6.98 -41.86 -1.36
N ALA A 354 -6.83 -40.58 -1.69
CA ALA A 354 -6.97 -40.05 -3.04
C ALA A 354 -5.93 -40.68 -4.01
N GLU A 355 -4.68 -40.76 -3.60
CA GLU A 355 -3.61 -41.38 -4.41
C GLU A 355 -3.80 -42.86 -4.60
N MET A 356 -4.22 -43.59 -3.55
CA MET A 356 -4.55 -45.02 -3.67
C MET A 356 -5.70 -45.26 -4.64
N ALA A 357 -6.76 -44.43 -4.60
CA ALA A 357 -7.86 -44.52 -5.51
C ALA A 357 -7.42 -44.25 -6.96
N TRP A 358 -6.59 -43.23 -7.17
CA TRP A 358 -6.04 -42.88 -8.48
C TRP A 358 -5.13 -44.00 -9.06
N ILE A 359 -4.23 -44.58 -8.24
CA ILE A 359 -3.37 -45.70 -8.65
C ILE A 359 -4.23 -46.94 -8.97
N GLY A 360 -5.22 -47.25 -8.12
CA GLY A 360 -6.10 -48.38 -8.33
C GLY A 360 -6.92 -48.30 -9.62
N GLN A 361 -7.43 -47.10 -9.96
CA GLN A 361 -8.14 -46.88 -11.23
C GLN A 361 -7.23 -47.10 -12.45
N ARG A 362 -5.94 -46.80 -12.36
CA ARG A 362 -4.97 -47.00 -13.44
C ARG A 362 -4.55 -48.46 -13.59
N LEU A 363 -4.43 -49.17 -12.48
CA LEU A 363 -4.03 -50.60 -12.49
C LEU A 363 -5.19 -51.52 -12.85
N ALA A 364 -6.41 -51.17 -12.50
CA ALA A 364 -7.63 -51.97 -12.77
C ALA A 364 -8.73 -51.04 -13.35
N PRO A 365 -8.63 -50.66 -14.63
CA PRO A 365 -9.66 -49.82 -15.24
C PRO A 365 -10.99 -50.53 -15.26
N GLY A 366 -12.03 -49.90 -14.68
CA GLY A 366 -13.38 -50.46 -14.58
C GLY A 366 -13.75 -51.02 -13.19
N VAL A 367 -12.82 -51.09 -12.24
CA VAL A 367 -13.13 -51.43 -10.84
C VAL A 367 -13.23 -50.13 -10.04
N SER A 368 -14.42 -49.82 -9.50
CA SER A 368 -14.59 -48.71 -8.57
C SER A 368 -14.04 -49.13 -7.20
N LEU A 369 -12.95 -48.47 -6.75
CA LEU A 369 -12.37 -48.71 -5.43
C LEU A 369 -13.02 -47.84 -4.34
N TRP A 370 -13.92 -46.94 -4.68
CA TRP A 370 -14.58 -46.05 -3.73
C TRP A 370 -15.35 -46.76 -2.61
N PRO A 371 -16.04 -47.91 -2.86
CA PRO A 371 -16.70 -48.66 -1.78
C PRO A 371 -15.75 -49.33 -0.76
N VAL A 372 -14.46 -49.41 -1.10
CA VAL A 372 -13.43 -50.02 -0.20
C VAL A 372 -12.74 -48.96 0.66
N LEU A 373 -12.84 -47.67 0.27
CA LEU A 373 -12.20 -46.55 0.95
C LEU A 373 -13.18 -45.70 1.78
N ALA A 374 -14.48 -45.92 1.63
CA ALA A 374 -15.54 -45.34 2.47
C ALA A 374 -15.81 -46.17 3.71
#